data_5e2b6dbd1d6a2426dd0f4329032dc183
#
_entry.id   5e2b6dbd1d6a2426dd0f4329032dc183
#
_cell.length_a   1.000
_cell.length_b   1.000
_cell.length_c   1.000
_cell.angle_alpha   90.00
_cell.angle_beta   90.00
_cell.angle_gamma   90.00
#
_symmetry.space_group_name_H-M   'P 1'
#
loop_
_entity.id
_entity.type
_entity.pdbx_description
1 polymer ?
#
loop_
_entity_poly.entity_id
_entity_poly.type
_entity_poly.pdbx_seq_one_letter_code
_entity_poly.pdbx_strand_id
1 'polypeptide(L)' 'MVGIVNIDDDLHEQIRKASTVSNRSINAQATFWIKMGMLCELNPQLTFNEIVARELKRAGIESRSVRIGAR' A
#
# COMPACT_ATOMS: atom_id res chain seq x y z
N MET A 1 -7.25 -13.08 -15.38
CA MET A 1 -6.64 -14.30 -14.81
C MET A 1 -6.12 -14.03 -13.42
N VAL A 2 -6.32 -14.95 -12.50
CA VAL A 2 -5.85 -14.81 -11.12
C VAL A 2 -4.59 -15.64 -10.93
N GLY A 3 -3.54 -15.01 -10.42
CA GLY A 3 -2.32 -15.72 -10.08
C GLY A 3 -2.34 -16.18 -8.62
N ILE A 4 -1.45 -17.10 -8.29
CA ILE A 4 -1.33 -17.64 -6.94
C ILE A 4 0.09 -17.37 -6.44
N VAL A 5 0.19 -16.81 -5.24
CA VAL A 5 1.45 -16.59 -4.56
C VAL A 5 1.36 -17.24 -3.19
N ASN A 6 2.31 -18.10 -2.87
CA ASN A 6 2.35 -18.74 -1.57
C ASN A 6 3.12 -17.89 -0.58
N ILE A 7 2.52 -17.66 0.58
CA ILE A 7 3.08 -16.81 1.62
C ILE A 7 3.14 -17.65 2.90
N ASP A 8 4.25 -17.55 3.64
CA ASP A 8 4.38 -18.30 4.89
C ASP A 8 3.41 -17.77 5.95
N ASP A 9 3.20 -18.59 6.98
CA ASP A 9 2.19 -18.29 8.00
C ASP A 9 2.51 -17.01 8.78
N ASP A 10 3.77 -16.77 9.08
CA ASP A 10 4.16 -15.59 9.84
C ASP A 10 3.86 -14.32 9.07
N LEU A 11 4.21 -14.28 7.79
CA LEU A 11 3.93 -13.13 6.96
C LEU A 11 2.43 -12.96 6.74
N HIS A 12 1.71 -14.07 6.55
CA HIS A 12 0.26 -14.03 6.39
C HIS A 12 -0.41 -13.39 7.61
N GLU A 13 0.08 -13.72 8.82
CA GLU A 13 -0.47 -13.15 10.05
C GLU A 13 -0.21 -11.64 10.12
N GLN A 14 0.97 -11.18 9.69
CA GLN A 14 1.27 -9.75 9.65
C GLN A 14 0.34 -9.02 8.67
N ILE A 15 0.09 -9.63 7.52
CA ILE A 15 -0.84 -9.06 6.53
C ILE A 15 -2.23 -8.94 7.13
N ARG A 16 -2.68 -9.99 7.84
CA ARG A 16 -4.00 -10.00 8.48
C ARG A 16 -4.14 -8.86 9.48
N LYS A 17 -3.13 -8.69 10.34
CA LYS A 17 -3.13 -7.61 11.33
C LYS A 17 -3.15 -6.24 10.67
N ALA A 18 -2.33 -6.05 9.65
CA ALA A 18 -2.27 -4.78 8.94
C ALA A 18 -3.60 -4.48 8.23
N SER A 19 -4.25 -5.49 7.69
CA SER A 19 -5.52 -5.31 7.00
C SER A 19 -6.60 -4.78 7.94
N THR A 20 -6.58 -5.22 9.19
CA THR A 20 -7.51 -4.74 10.21
C THR A 20 -7.30 -3.25 10.47
N VAL A 21 -6.05 -2.82 10.61
CA VAL A 21 -5.72 -1.42 10.88
C VAL A 21 -6.11 -0.53 9.71
N SER A 22 -5.89 -0.98 8.49
CA SER A 22 -6.11 -0.17 7.29
C SER A 22 -7.53 -0.29 6.72
N ASN A 23 -8.39 -1.10 7.34
CA ASN A 23 -9.74 -1.36 6.84
C ASN A 23 -9.74 -1.92 5.42
N ARG A 24 -8.82 -2.83 5.16
CA ARG A 24 -8.73 -3.53 3.87
C ARG A 24 -8.99 -5.01 4.07
N SER A 25 -9.36 -5.69 2.99
CA SER A 25 -9.35 -7.15 3.01
C SER A 25 -7.90 -7.64 3.05
N ILE A 26 -7.70 -8.89 3.45
CA ILE A 26 -6.37 -9.49 3.46
C ILE A 26 -5.75 -9.45 2.07
N ASN A 27 -6.54 -9.80 1.06
CA ASN A 27 -6.03 -9.78 -0.33
C ASN A 27 -5.67 -8.37 -0.78
N ALA A 28 -6.49 -7.38 -0.45
CA ALA A 28 -6.19 -6.00 -0.80
C ALA A 28 -4.94 -5.50 -0.10
N GLN A 29 -4.76 -5.86 1.16
CA GLN A 29 -3.56 -5.48 1.91
C GLN A 29 -2.31 -6.10 1.31
N ALA A 30 -2.37 -7.39 0.98
CA ALA A 30 -1.26 -8.08 0.37
C ALA A 30 -0.91 -7.47 -0.99
N THR A 31 -1.92 -7.21 -1.81
CA THR A 31 -1.72 -6.60 -3.13
C THR A 31 -1.08 -5.22 -3.00
N PHE A 32 -1.54 -4.42 -2.04
CA PHE A 32 -0.97 -3.10 -1.81
C PHE A 32 0.51 -3.19 -1.44
N TRP A 33 0.86 -4.08 -0.51
CA TRP A 33 2.26 -4.23 -0.09
C TRP A 33 3.14 -4.74 -1.21
N ILE A 34 2.63 -5.69 -2.00
CA ILE A 34 3.38 -6.23 -3.14
C ILE A 34 3.64 -5.12 -4.16
N LYS A 35 2.61 -4.34 -4.48
CA LYS A 35 2.75 -3.23 -5.43
C LYS A 35 3.73 -2.18 -4.91
N MET A 36 3.60 -1.80 -3.64
CA MET A 36 4.48 -0.80 -3.06
C MET A 36 5.92 -1.29 -2.99
N GLY A 37 6.12 -2.57 -2.64
CA GLY A 37 7.47 -3.15 -2.64
C GLY A 37 8.09 -3.13 -4.02
N MET A 38 7.31 -3.48 -5.04
CA MET A 38 7.76 -3.42 -6.42
C MET A 38 8.15 -2.00 -6.82
N LEU A 39 7.30 -1.04 -6.49
CA LEU A 39 7.57 0.36 -6.85
C LEU A 39 8.78 0.91 -6.13
N CYS A 40 8.99 0.51 -4.87
CA CYS A 40 10.18 0.91 -4.12
C CYS A 40 11.45 0.35 -4.78
N GLU A 41 11.40 -0.90 -5.19
CA GLU A 41 12.55 -1.55 -5.81
C GLU A 41 12.87 -0.93 -7.17
N LEU A 42 11.84 -0.59 -7.94
CA LEU A 42 12.01 0.03 -9.25
C LEU A 42 12.39 1.51 -9.18
N ASN A 43 12.22 2.15 -8.03
CA ASN A 43 12.51 3.56 -7.84
C ASN A 43 13.36 3.76 -6.58
N PRO A 44 14.61 3.26 -6.58
CA PRO A 44 15.42 3.25 -5.35
C PRO A 44 15.76 4.63 -4.81
N GLN A 45 15.60 5.68 -5.61
CA GLN A 45 15.86 7.04 -5.18
C GLN A 45 14.66 7.67 -4.46
N LEU A 46 13.49 7.01 -4.48
CA LEU A 46 12.29 7.54 -3.83
C LEU A 46 12.03 6.82 -2.52
N THR A 47 11.51 7.56 -1.55
CA THR A 47 11.04 6.95 -0.30
C THR A 47 9.67 6.35 -0.52
N PHE A 48 9.25 5.49 0.41
CA PHE A 48 7.89 4.94 0.39
C PHE A 48 6.85 6.07 0.38
N ASN A 49 7.04 7.08 1.22
CA ASN A 49 6.08 8.18 1.29
C ASN A 49 5.99 8.97 -0.01
N GLU A 50 7.12 9.15 -0.69
CA GLU A 50 7.12 9.82 -1.99
C GLU A 50 6.39 9.00 -3.05
N ILE A 51 6.55 7.68 -3.00
CA ILE A 51 5.85 6.79 -3.93
C ILE A 51 4.34 6.84 -3.69
N VAL A 52 3.92 6.78 -2.43
CA VAL A 52 2.51 6.86 -2.08
C VAL A 52 1.92 8.18 -2.56
N ALA A 53 2.62 9.29 -2.32
CA ALA A 53 2.16 10.61 -2.74
C ALA A 53 2.00 10.67 -4.26
N ARG A 54 2.95 10.09 -5.00
CA ARG A 54 2.89 10.05 -6.46
C ARG A 54 1.69 9.25 -6.95
N GLU A 55 1.42 8.09 -6.33
CA GLU A 55 0.29 7.26 -6.73
C GLU A 55 -1.03 7.95 -6.42
N LEU A 56 -1.13 8.62 -5.30
CA LEU A 56 -2.32 9.41 -4.97
C LEU A 56 -2.54 10.53 -5.97
N LYS A 57 -1.47 11.21 -6.37
CA LYS A 57 -1.57 12.28 -7.36
C LYS A 57 -2.06 11.75 -8.71
N ARG A 58 -1.59 10.58 -9.12
CA ARG A 58 -2.06 9.95 -10.35
C ARG A 58 -3.54 9.63 -10.30
N ALA A 59 -4.05 9.35 -9.11
CA ALA A 59 -5.47 9.09 -8.91
C ALA A 59 -6.28 10.37 -8.74
N GLY A 60 -5.63 11.53 -8.85
CA GLY A 60 -6.30 12.82 -8.72
C GLY A 60 -6.39 13.34 -7.31
N ILE A 61 -5.63 12.74 -6.38
CA ILE A 61 -5.65 13.14 -4.98
C ILE A 61 -4.31 13.76 -4.61
N GLU A 62 -4.35 15.00 -4.14
CA GLU A 62 -3.13 15.65 -3.64
C GLU A 62 -3.28 15.88 -2.14
N SER A 63 -2.20 15.65 -1.41
CA SER A 63 -2.22 15.77 0.04
C SER A 63 -2.60 17.17 0.51
N ARG A 64 -2.37 18.19 -0.31
CA ARG A 64 -2.71 19.57 0.03
C ARG A 64 -4.19 19.86 -0.08
N SER A 65 -4.90 19.12 -0.92
CA SER A 65 -6.32 19.37 -1.17
C SER A 65 -7.22 18.64 -0.21
N VAL A 66 -6.65 17.81 0.66
CA VAL A 66 -7.41 17.05 1.64
C VAL A 66 -7.05 17.52 3.03
N ARG A 67 -8.04 18.02 3.77
CA ARG A 67 -7.85 18.44 5.14
C ARG A 67 -8.42 17.41 6.07
N ILE A 68 -7.65 17.07 7.09
CA ILE A 68 -8.05 16.07 8.06
C ILE A 68 -8.42 16.79 9.35
N GLY A 69 -9.64 16.57 9.79
CA GLY A 69 -10.14 17.22 10.99
C GLY A 69 -10.38 18.71 10.78
N ALA A 70 -10.63 19.41 11.84
CA ALA A 70 -10.99 20.83 11.80
C ALA A 70 -9.80 21.71 12.09
N ARG A 71 -8.77 21.53 11.36
CA ARG A 71 -7.55 22.29 11.60
C ARG A 71 -7.35 23.40 10.67
#